data_0621083e4f06da71b81404f8cb860bc5
#
_entry.id   0621083e4f06da71b81404f8cb860bc5
#
_cell.length_a   1.000
_cell.length_b   1.000
_cell.length_c   1.000
_cell.angle_alpha   90.00
_cell.angle_beta   90.00
_cell.angle_gamma   90.00
#
_symmetry.space_group_name_H-M   'P 1'
#
loop_
_entity.id
_entity.type
_entity.pdbx_description
1 polymer ?
#
loop_
_entity_poly.entity_id
_entity_poly.type
_entity_poly.pdbx_seq_one_letter_code
_entity_poly.pdbx_strand_id
1 'polypeptide(L)'
;EVLEFLKQRVINVFTDMGYRRDVILAVVAKAWDNVIETKAMIEVLEKEVQEDSFKNLVGIIKRVGNIVKDHSEREVNKELFKETAETSLYDYVEELDRTTAELLAAKDYKGYLDAVLNGEEIVNNYFNSVMINDKDETVKNNRLSQMKRLDDIYERMADLDLIEG
;
A
#
# COMPACT_ATOMS: atom_id res chain seq x y z
N GLU A 1 20.64 -17.02 3.01
CA GLU A 1 21.19 -17.21 4.38
C GLU A 1 21.92 -15.95 4.87
N VAL A 2 22.94 -15.44 4.13
CA VAL A 2 23.67 -14.20 4.49
C VAL A 2 22.77 -12.97 4.48
N LEU A 3 21.87 -12.84 3.50
CA LEU A 3 20.94 -11.72 3.40
C LEU A 3 19.95 -11.67 4.57
N GLU A 4 19.42 -12.82 4.99
CA GLU A 4 18.54 -12.90 6.15
C GLU A 4 19.26 -12.51 7.45
N PHE A 5 20.52 -12.91 7.59
CA PHE A 5 21.35 -12.51 8.73
C PHE A 5 21.57 -10.98 8.76
N LEU A 6 21.84 -10.36 7.61
CA LEU A 6 22.01 -8.91 7.51
C LEU A 6 20.72 -8.16 7.82
N LYS A 7 19.59 -8.61 7.28
CA LYS A 7 18.26 -8.06 7.62
C LYS A 7 17.98 -8.13 9.11
N GLN A 8 18.26 -9.28 9.74
CA GLN A 8 18.05 -9.44 11.17
C GLN A 8 18.92 -8.47 11.99
N ARG A 9 20.14 -8.18 11.56
CA ARG A 9 20.99 -7.17 12.21
C ARG A 9 20.41 -5.77 12.10
N VAL A 10 19.88 -5.39 10.93
CA VAL A 10 19.19 -4.10 10.74
C VAL A 10 17.97 -4.00 11.66
N ILE A 11 17.17 -5.04 11.74
CA ILE A 11 16.00 -5.11 12.65
C ILE A 11 16.45 -4.90 14.11
N ASN A 12 17.49 -5.58 14.54
CA ASN A 12 17.99 -5.49 15.92
C ASN A 12 18.48 -4.07 16.24
N VAL A 13 19.22 -3.43 15.32
CA VAL A 13 19.72 -2.05 15.51
C VAL A 13 18.54 -1.09 15.73
N PHE A 14 17.51 -1.13 14.90
CA PHE A 14 16.36 -0.23 15.05
C PHE A 14 15.49 -0.59 16.27
N THR A 15 15.40 -1.87 16.63
CA THR A 15 14.75 -2.30 17.88
C THR A 15 15.46 -1.72 19.10
N ASP A 16 16.78 -1.78 19.12
CA ASP A 16 17.61 -1.21 20.22
C ASP A 16 17.51 0.32 20.29
N MET A 17 17.23 0.98 19.17
CA MET A 17 16.93 2.41 19.11
C MET A 17 15.53 2.78 19.63
N GLY A 18 14.66 1.80 19.91
CA GLY A 18 13.36 2.01 20.53
C GLY A 18 12.19 2.20 19.56
N TYR A 19 12.37 1.97 18.25
CA TYR A 19 11.28 2.02 17.29
C TYR A 19 10.32 0.83 17.42
N ARG A 20 9.06 1.01 17.02
CA ARG A 20 8.05 -0.04 17.03
C ARG A 20 8.45 -1.19 16.11
N ARG A 21 8.31 -2.40 16.62
CA ARG A 21 8.73 -3.61 15.89
C ARG A 21 7.96 -3.80 14.57
N ASP A 22 6.65 -3.57 14.56
CA ASP A 22 5.81 -3.69 13.37
C ASP A 22 6.21 -2.68 12.28
N VAL A 23 6.56 -1.44 12.67
CA VAL A 23 7.08 -0.40 11.76
C VAL A 23 8.42 -0.84 11.16
N ILE A 24 9.34 -1.32 11.98
CA ILE A 24 10.65 -1.82 11.52
C ILE A 24 10.45 -2.94 10.50
N LEU A 25 9.63 -3.94 10.83
CA LEU A 25 9.38 -5.08 9.95
C LEU A 25 8.73 -4.67 8.64
N ALA A 26 7.76 -3.74 8.68
CA ALA A 26 7.09 -3.22 7.49
C ALA A 26 8.09 -2.56 6.52
N VAL A 27 9.01 -1.74 7.01
CA VAL A 27 10.01 -1.05 6.18
C VAL A 27 11.08 -2.03 5.70
N VAL A 28 11.63 -2.86 6.58
CA VAL A 28 12.71 -3.81 6.24
C VAL A 28 12.24 -4.87 5.22
N ALA A 29 10.95 -5.18 5.17
CA ALA A 29 10.39 -6.06 4.15
C ALA A 29 10.65 -5.55 2.72
N LYS A 30 10.75 -4.23 2.52
CA LYS A 30 10.92 -3.58 1.21
C LYS A 30 12.27 -2.89 1.03
N ALA A 31 12.84 -2.33 2.10
CA ALA A 31 14.09 -1.56 2.05
C ALA A 31 14.93 -1.80 3.29
N TRP A 32 16.12 -2.35 3.14
CA TRP A 32 17.04 -2.67 4.26
C TRP A 32 18.51 -2.48 3.90
N ASP A 33 18.84 -2.37 2.63
CA ASP A 33 20.20 -2.31 2.08
C ASP A 33 20.82 -0.91 2.18
N ASN A 34 20.00 0.12 2.36
CA ASN A 34 20.43 1.48 2.65
C ASN A 34 19.91 1.91 4.02
N VAL A 35 20.75 1.82 5.03
CA VAL A 35 20.39 2.10 6.44
C VAL A 35 19.88 3.53 6.66
N ILE A 36 20.40 4.51 5.90
CA ILE A 36 19.97 5.91 6.01
C ILE A 36 18.53 6.07 5.51
N GLU A 37 18.22 5.49 4.35
CA GLU A 37 16.87 5.53 3.78
C GLU A 37 15.89 4.70 4.64
N THR A 38 16.32 3.52 5.08
CA THR A 38 15.53 2.66 5.99
C THR A 38 15.15 3.43 7.25
N LYS A 39 16.11 4.12 7.87
CA LYS A 39 15.85 4.95 9.05
C LYS A 39 14.86 6.07 8.78
N ALA A 40 15.03 6.78 7.67
CA ALA A 40 14.12 7.86 7.28
C ALA A 40 12.68 7.38 7.09
N MET A 41 12.49 6.24 6.45
CA MET A 41 11.17 5.61 6.30
C MET A 41 10.56 5.20 7.64
N ILE A 42 11.35 4.58 8.52
CA ILE A 42 10.92 4.18 9.87
C ILE A 42 10.47 5.42 10.67
N GLU A 43 11.24 6.50 10.65
CA GLU A 43 10.92 7.72 11.39
C GLU A 43 9.63 8.39 10.92
N VAL A 44 9.38 8.40 9.62
CA VAL A 44 8.13 8.91 9.06
C VAL A 44 6.96 8.02 9.47
N LEU A 45 7.09 6.71 9.28
CA LEU A 45 6.02 5.76 9.57
C LEU A 45 5.69 5.69 11.07
N GLU A 46 6.70 5.78 11.94
CA GLU A 46 6.55 5.81 13.41
C GLU A 46 5.65 6.98 13.89
N LYS A 47 5.67 8.10 13.18
CA LYS A 47 4.79 9.24 13.48
C LYS A 47 3.38 8.99 12.96
N GLU A 48 3.26 8.53 11.73
CA GLU A 48 1.95 8.33 11.08
C GLU A 48 1.10 7.25 11.75
N VAL A 49 1.70 6.19 12.27
CA VAL A 49 0.96 5.11 12.96
C VAL A 49 0.27 5.56 14.26
N GLN A 50 0.58 6.75 14.76
CA GLN A 50 -0.11 7.34 15.90
C GLN A 50 -1.45 7.98 15.52
N GLU A 51 -1.61 8.35 14.25
CA GLU A 51 -2.79 9.06 13.76
C GLU A 51 -3.96 8.10 13.46
N ASP A 52 -5.16 8.46 13.87
CA ASP A 52 -6.35 7.63 13.64
C ASP A 52 -6.69 7.48 12.16
N SER A 53 -6.44 8.51 11.35
CA SER A 53 -6.60 8.46 9.90
C SER A 53 -5.70 7.39 9.27
N PHE A 54 -4.47 7.26 9.76
CA PHE A 54 -3.55 6.24 9.28
C PHE A 54 -3.99 4.82 9.68
N LYS A 55 -4.54 4.65 10.89
CA LYS A 55 -5.09 3.35 11.34
C LYS A 55 -6.26 2.90 10.45
N ASN A 56 -7.13 3.84 10.05
CA ASN A 56 -8.22 3.56 9.11
C ASN A 56 -7.67 3.11 7.76
N LEU A 57 -6.67 3.83 7.24
CA LEU A 57 -5.99 3.49 5.99
C LEU A 57 -5.37 2.08 6.05
N VAL A 58 -4.69 1.72 7.13
CA VAL A 58 -4.13 0.36 7.31
C VAL A 58 -5.22 -0.71 7.22
N GLY A 59 -6.41 -0.44 7.76
CA GLY A 59 -7.57 -1.33 7.62
C GLY A 59 -7.99 -1.51 6.15
N ILE A 60 -8.01 -0.44 5.37
CA ILE A 60 -8.31 -0.46 3.93
C ILE A 60 -7.22 -1.25 3.18
N ILE A 61 -5.96 -0.99 3.45
CA ILE A 61 -4.81 -1.68 2.82
C ILE A 61 -4.91 -3.19 3.04
N LYS A 62 -5.15 -3.63 4.28
CA LYS A 62 -5.33 -5.04 4.62
C LYS A 62 -6.51 -5.67 3.88
N ARG A 63 -7.62 -4.92 3.75
CA ARG A 63 -8.79 -5.39 3.00
C ARG A 63 -8.47 -5.57 1.51
N VAL A 64 -7.81 -4.60 0.90
CA VAL A 64 -7.37 -4.67 -0.51
C VAL A 64 -6.44 -5.86 -0.72
N GLY A 65 -5.40 -6.00 0.10
CA GLY A 65 -4.44 -7.10 0.03
C GLY A 65 -5.11 -8.48 0.14
N ASN A 66 -6.05 -8.64 1.08
CA ASN A 66 -6.81 -9.89 1.23
C ASN A 66 -7.67 -10.23 0.01
N ILE A 67 -8.28 -9.22 -0.62
CA ILE A 67 -9.12 -9.42 -1.80
C ILE A 67 -8.29 -9.91 -2.99
N VAL A 68 -7.06 -9.41 -3.14
CA VAL A 68 -6.23 -9.68 -4.33
C VAL A 68 -5.11 -10.71 -4.10
N LYS A 69 -5.03 -11.33 -2.93
CA LYS A 69 -3.94 -12.25 -2.55
C LYS A 69 -3.67 -13.37 -3.56
N ASP A 70 -4.72 -13.86 -4.22
CA ASP A 70 -4.66 -14.93 -5.21
C ASP A 70 -4.80 -14.43 -6.66
N HIS A 71 -4.77 -13.10 -6.87
CA HIS A 71 -4.91 -12.46 -8.17
C HIS A 71 -3.61 -11.80 -8.61
N SER A 72 -3.15 -12.10 -9.83
CA SER A 72 -1.86 -11.61 -10.34
C SER A 72 -1.96 -10.65 -11.53
N GLU A 73 -3.13 -10.61 -12.17
CA GLU A 73 -3.35 -9.77 -13.35
C GLU A 73 -3.50 -8.29 -12.96
N ARG A 74 -3.09 -7.41 -13.86
CA ARG A 74 -3.09 -5.94 -13.64
C ARG A 74 -3.70 -5.17 -14.81
N GLU A 75 -4.06 -5.88 -15.88
CA GLU A 75 -4.69 -5.26 -17.03
C GLU A 75 -6.14 -4.91 -16.71
N VAL A 76 -6.51 -3.66 -16.96
CA VAL A 76 -7.86 -3.13 -16.71
C VAL A 76 -8.47 -2.67 -18.02
N ASN A 77 -9.65 -3.23 -18.36
CA ASN A 77 -10.43 -2.81 -19.50
C ASN A 77 -11.58 -1.89 -19.05
N LYS A 78 -11.51 -0.61 -19.43
CA LYS A 78 -12.53 0.39 -19.08
C LYS A 78 -13.90 0.13 -19.70
N GLU A 79 -13.96 -0.62 -20.81
CA GLU A 79 -15.23 -0.97 -21.48
C GLU A 79 -16.09 -1.90 -20.61
N LEU A 80 -15.48 -2.57 -19.62
CA LEU A 80 -16.17 -3.46 -18.69
C LEU A 80 -16.71 -2.74 -17.44
N PHE A 81 -16.48 -1.44 -17.32
CA PHE A 81 -16.98 -0.68 -16.17
C PHE A 81 -18.51 -0.55 -16.24
N LYS A 82 -19.15 -0.84 -15.12
CA LYS A 82 -20.61 -0.75 -14.94
C LYS A 82 -21.00 0.38 -13.99
N GLU A 83 -20.11 0.72 -13.06
CA GLU A 83 -20.34 1.71 -12.01
C GLU A 83 -19.40 2.90 -12.15
N THR A 84 -19.86 4.09 -11.82
CA THR A 84 -19.02 5.31 -11.82
C THR A 84 -17.85 5.21 -10.87
N ALA A 85 -18.01 4.47 -9.78
CA ALA A 85 -16.93 4.25 -8.80
C ALA A 85 -15.74 3.48 -9.41
N GLU A 86 -15.96 2.63 -10.43
CA GLU A 86 -14.87 1.94 -11.15
C GLU A 86 -14.02 2.95 -11.93
N THR A 87 -14.66 3.93 -12.58
CA THR A 87 -13.95 5.01 -13.28
C THR A 87 -13.18 5.90 -12.31
N SER A 88 -13.82 6.31 -11.21
CA SER A 88 -13.20 7.16 -10.19
C SER A 88 -11.97 6.49 -9.57
N LEU A 89 -12.07 5.20 -9.26
CA LEU A 89 -10.92 4.45 -8.74
C LEU A 89 -9.81 4.31 -9.79
N TYR A 90 -10.17 4.04 -11.04
CA TYR A 90 -9.18 3.92 -12.12
C TYR A 90 -8.38 5.22 -12.28
N ASP A 91 -9.06 6.36 -12.37
CA ASP A 91 -8.40 7.65 -12.54
C ASP A 91 -7.54 8.01 -11.32
N TYR A 92 -8.01 7.71 -10.12
CA TYR A 92 -7.21 7.85 -8.91
C TYR A 92 -5.96 6.97 -8.91
N VAL A 93 -6.06 5.70 -9.28
CA VAL A 93 -4.93 4.77 -9.34
C VAL A 93 -3.88 5.22 -10.37
N GLU A 94 -4.31 5.72 -11.53
CA GLU A 94 -3.39 6.27 -12.56
C GLU A 94 -2.61 7.47 -12.00
N GLU A 95 -3.30 8.40 -11.34
CA GLU A 95 -2.67 9.58 -10.74
C GLU A 95 -1.76 9.19 -9.57
N LEU A 96 -2.23 8.27 -8.71
CA LEU A 96 -1.47 7.80 -7.55
C LEU A 96 -0.19 7.07 -7.98
N ASP A 97 -0.26 6.25 -9.02
CA ASP A 97 0.89 5.54 -9.58
C ASP A 97 2.01 6.52 -9.99
N ARG A 98 1.66 7.55 -10.75
CA ARG A 98 2.58 8.59 -11.19
C ARG A 98 3.13 9.40 -10.01
N THR A 99 2.24 9.92 -9.17
CA THR A 99 2.60 10.80 -8.06
C THR A 99 3.48 10.09 -7.05
N THR A 100 3.14 8.86 -6.67
CA THR A 100 3.95 8.10 -5.69
C THR A 100 5.30 7.69 -6.24
N ALA A 101 5.42 7.39 -7.53
CA ALA A 101 6.71 7.13 -8.16
C ALA A 101 7.64 8.35 -8.10
N GLU A 102 7.12 9.55 -8.39
CA GLU A 102 7.86 10.81 -8.30
C GLU A 102 8.28 11.13 -6.85
N LEU A 103 7.36 10.99 -5.89
CA LEU A 103 7.62 11.24 -4.47
C LEU A 103 8.67 10.30 -3.89
N LEU A 104 8.60 9.01 -4.20
CA LEU A 104 9.60 8.04 -3.73
C LEU A 104 10.97 8.26 -4.40
N ALA A 105 11.01 8.64 -5.66
CA ALA A 105 12.26 9.03 -6.34
C ALA A 105 12.91 10.26 -5.69
N ALA A 106 12.10 11.20 -5.19
CA ALA A 106 12.54 12.35 -4.41
C ALA A 106 12.80 12.05 -2.93
N LYS A 107 12.60 10.81 -2.48
CA LYS A 107 12.68 10.38 -1.08
C LYS A 107 11.73 11.14 -0.14
N ASP A 108 10.60 11.59 -0.69
CA ASP A 108 9.51 12.22 0.07
C ASP A 108 8.53 11.16 0.57
N TYR A 109 8.91 10.47 1.63
CA TYR A 109 8.14 9.37 2.23
C TYR A 109 6.84 9.85 2.88
N LYS A 110 6.87 11.04 3.49
CA LYS A 110 5.65 11.66 4.05
C LYS A 110 4.66 12.00 2.94
N GLY A 111 5.13 12.60 1.86
CA GLY A 111 4.30 12.91 0.69
C GLY A 111 3.66 11.66 0.08
N TYR A 112 4.41 10.55 0.02
CA TYR A 112 3.86 9.26 -0.40
C TYR A 112 2.71 8.79 0.49
N LEU A 113 2.87 8.82 1.82
CA LEU A 113 1.81 8.42 2.75
C LEU A 113 0.59 9.35 2.67
N ASP A 114 0.80 10.65 2.52
CA ASP A 114 -0.28 11.62 2.33
C ASP A 114 -1.06 11.38 1.04
N ALA A 115 -0.37 11.08 -0.07
CA ALA A 115 -1.00 10.77 -1.34
C ALA A 115 -1.88 9.50 -1.25
N VAL A 116 -1.39 8.47 -0.56
CA VAL A 116 -2.15 7.24 -0.32
C VAL A 116 -3.36 7.51 0.59
N LEU A 117 -3.17 8.29 1.65
CA LEU A 117 -4.23 8.65 2.60
C LEU A 117 -5.37 9.44 1.94
N ASN A 118 -5.05 10.34 1.02
CA ASN A 118 -6.04 11.16 0.30
C ASN A 118 -7.03 10.35 -0.56
N GLY A 119 -6.74 9.09 -0.86
CA GLY A 119 -7.62 8.20 -1.60
C GLY A 119 -8.62 7.42 -0.77
N GLU A 120 -8.63 7.56 0.55
CA GLU A 120 -9.48 6.78 1.45
C GLU A 120 -10.96 6.84 1.06
N GLU A 121 -11.49 8.02 0.78
CA GLU A 121 -12.90 8.19 0.39
C GLU A 121 -13.23 7.51 -0.94
N ILE A 122 -12.34 7.60 -1.93
CA ILE A 122 -12.53 7.00 -3.25
C ILE A 122 -12.58 5.48 -3.13
N VAL A 123 -11.67 4.89 -2.36
CA VAL A 123 -11.59 3.44 -2.16
C VAL A 123 -12.78 2.93 -1.35
N ASN A 124 -13.20 3.66 -0.30
CA ASN A 124 -14.39 3.32 0.46
C ASN A 124 -15.66 3.40 -0.39
N ASN A 125 -15.80 4.43 -1.25
CA ASN A 125 -16.92 4.53 -2.18
C ASN A 125 -16.94 3.36 -3.17
N TYR A 126 -15.79 2.94 -3.67
CA TYR A 126 -15.68 1.76 -4.52
C TYR A 126 -16.19 0.50 -3.81
N PHE A 127 -15.74 0.25 -2.57
CA PHE A 127 -16.21 -0.90 -1.79
C PHE A 127 -17.72 -0.87 -1.51
N ASN A 128 -18.31 0.31 -1.36
CA ASN A 128 -19.73 0.46 -1.08
C ASN A 128 -20.61 0.32 -2.33
N SER A 129 -20.07 0.65 -3.50
CA SER A 129 -20.85 0.77 -4.76
C SER A 129 -20.59 -0.39 -5.70
N VAL A 130 -19.46 -1.10 -5.59
CA VAL A 130 -19.03 -2.14 -6.55
C VAL A 130 -19.01 -3.51 -5.90
N MET A 131 -19.74 -4.44 -6.51
CA MET A 131 -19.66 -5.86 -6.14
C MET A 131 -18.47 -6.50 -6.86
N ILE A 132 -17.34 -6.61 -6.18
CA ILE A 132 -16.11 -7.16 -6.79
C ILE A 132 -16.31 -8.59 -7.26
N ASN A 133 -16.98 -9.42 -6.46
CA ASN A 133 -17.29 -10.80 -6.81
C ASN A 133 -18.54 -10.87 -7.72
N ASP A 134 -18.43 -10.30 -8.91
CA ASP A 134 -19.49 -10.36 -9.92
C ASP A 134 -19.70 -11.80 -10.44
N LYS A 135 -20.89 -12.11 -10.93
CA LYS A 135 -21.23 -13.40 -11.55
C LYS A 135 -20.52 -13.60 -12.89
N ASP A 136 -20.22 -12.52 -13.59
CA ASP A 136 -19.42 -12.50 -14.81
C ASP A 136 -17.94 -12.51 -14.43
N GLU A 137 -17.27 -13.62 -14.71
CA GLU A 137 -15.85 -13.81 -14.38
C GLU A 137 -14.94 -12.76 -15.06
N THR A 138 -15.31 -12.28 -16.24
CA THR A 138 -14.54 -11.24 -16.95
C THR A 138 -14.61 -9.91 -16.19
N VAL A 139 -15.80 -9.53 -15.74
CA VAL A 139 -16.03 -8.33 -14.92
C VAL A 139 -15.33 -8.47 -13.56
N LYS A 140 -15.47 -9.61 -12.92
CA LYS A 140 -14.80 -9.92 -11.65
C LYS A 140 -13.28 -9.78 -11.76
N ASN A 141 -12.68 -10.40 -12.77
CA ASN A 141 -11.23 -10.33 -12.99
C ASN A 141 -10.77 -8.90 -13.27
N ASN A 142 -11.54 -8.13 -14.02
CA ASN A 142 -11.26 -6.72 -14.29
C ASN A 142 -11.25 -5.88 -12.99
N ARG A 143 -12.21 -6.12 -12.10
CA ARG A 143 -12.31 -5.47 -10.78
C ARG A 143 -11.16 -5.88 -9.84
N LEU A 144 -10.80 -7.16 -9.84
CA LEU A 144 -9.64 -7.65 -9.10
C LEU A 144 -8.33 -7.06 -9.62
N SER A 145 -8.16 -6.93 -10.94
CA SER A 145 -6.98 -6.29 -11.54
C SER A 145 -6.87 -4.81 -11.15
N GLN A 146 -7.99 -4.11 -11.07
CA GLN A 146 -8.04 -2.72 -10.60
C GLN A 146 -7.57 -2.60 -9.14
N MET A 147 -8.05 -3.49 -8.27
CA MET A 147 -7.63 -3.57 -6.88
C MET A 147 -6.15 -4.00 -6.74
N LYS A 148 -5.67 -4.90 -7.60
CA LYS A 148 -4.27 -5.36 -7.58
C LYS A 148 -3.29 -4.24 -7.93
N ARG A 149 -3.65 -3.36 -8.85
CA ARG A 149 -2.85 -2.16 -9.15
C ARG A 149 -2.74 -1.22 -7.95
N LEU A 150 -3.83 -1.05 -7.21
CA LEU A 150 -3.84 -0.25 -5.98
C LEU A 150 -2.96 -0.89 -4.89
N ASP A 151 -3.09 -2.20 -4.70
CA ASP A 151 -2.29 -2.98 -3.75
C ASP A 151 -0.78 -2.83 -4.02
N ASP A 152 -0.37 -2.93 -5.28
CA ASP A 152 1.03 -2.75 -5.68
C ASP A 152 1.58 -1.37 -5.30
N ILE A 153 0.76 -0.32 -5.41
CA ILE A 153 1.15 1.04 -5.01
C ILE A 153 1.26 1.15 -3.49
N TYR A 154 0.34 0.56 -2.75
CA TYR A 154 0.36 0.54 -1.28
C TYR A 154 1.61 -0.13 -0.71
N GLU A 155 2.20 -1.07 -1.44
CA GLU A 155 3.39 -1.81 -1.01
C GLU A 155 4.73 -1.19 -1.43
N ARG A 156 4.74 -0.05 -2.10
CA ARG A 156 5.99 0.51 -2.67
C ARG A 156 7.05 0.91 -1.65
N MET A 157 6.63 1.52 -0.54
CA MET A 157 7.55 2.04 0.48
C MET A 157 7.81 1.02 1.59
N ALA A 158 6.77 0.34 2.03
CA ALA A 158 6.78 -0.59 3.15
C ALA A 158 5.67 -1.64 2.98
N ASP A 159 5.80 -2.77 3.65
CA ASP A 159 4.71 -3.74 3.79
C ASP A 159 3.76 -3.28 4.90
N LEU A 160 2.81 -2.42 4.55
CA LEU A 160 1.88 -1.82 5.50
C LEU A 160 0.89 -2.82 6.11
N ASP A 161 0.74 -4.03 5.55
CA ASP A 161 -0.04 -5.11 6.13
C ASP A 161 0.53 -5.58 7.48
N LEU A 162 1.82 -5.37 7.72
CA LEU A 162 2.49 -5.74 8.96
C LEU A 162 2.24 -4.76 10.11
N ILE A 163 1.67 -3.58 9.83
CA ILE A 163 1.36 -2.58 10.87
C ILE A 163 0.20 -3.09 11.73
N GLU A 164 0.42 -3.08 13.04
CA GLU A 164 -0.59 -3.45 14.04
C GLU A 164 -1.45 -2.22 14.39
N GLY A 165 -2.76 -2.42 14.41
CA GLY A 165 -3.73 -1.37 14.72
C GLY A 165 -3.77 -0.97 16.18
#